data_242c6fca97998b522db18926dba567b4
#
_entry.id   242c6fca97998b522db18926dba567b4
#
_cell.length_a   1.000
_cell.length_b   1.000
_cell.length_c   1.000
_cell.angle_alpha   90.00
_cell.angle_beta   90.00
_cell.angle_gamma   90.00
#
_symmetry.space_group_name_H-M   'P 1'
#
loop_
_entity.id
_entity.type
_entity.pdbx_description
1 polymer ?
#
loop_
_entity_poly.entity_id
_entity_poly.type
_entity_poly.pdbx_seq_one_letter_code
_entity_poly.pdbx_strand_id
1 'polypeptide(L)'
;MIRVCGKIDVAVICTIINDSAQAYRGVIPADRWHEPYMPLDELKREIAAGVEFLGYQEDTGLVGVMGTQLVKDVMLIRHAYVRMARRREG
;
A
#
# COMPACT_ATOMS: atom_id res chain seq x y z
N MET A 1 13.34 8.94 -2.82
CA MET A 1 13.19 8.86 -4.30
C MET A 1 11.96 8.05 -4.66
N ILE A 2 11.17 8.55 -5.57
CA ILE A 2 9.97 7.85 -6.03
C ILE A 2 10.35 6.93 -7.19
N ARG A 3 9.88 5.68 -7.15
CA ARG A 3 10.12 4.74 -8.24
C ARG A 3 8.90 3.84 -8.47
N VAL A 4 8.82 3.27 -9.67
CA VAL A 4 7.80 2.28 -9.98
C VAL A 4 8.16 0.97 -9.30
N CYS A 5 7.19 0.34 -8.63
CA CYS A 5 7.38 -0.94 -7.99
C CYS A 5 7.16 -2.08 -8.98
N GLY A 6 7.96 -3.14 -8.86
CA GLY A 6 7.87 -4.34 -9.68
C GLY A 6 7.44 -5.55 -8.88
N LYS A 7 7.53 -6.72 -9.52
CA LYS A 7 7.11 -7.99 -8.92
C LYS A 7 7.88 -8.33 -7.65
N ILE A 8 9.15 -7.94 -7.57
CA ILE A 8 9.98 -8.23 -6.40
C ILE A 8 9.56 -7.39 -5.20
N ASP A 9 8.77 -6.34 -5.41
CA ASP A 9 8.35 -5.43 -4.35
C ASP A 9 7.02 -5.83 -3.71
N VAL A 10 6.30 -6.81 -4.27
CA VAL A 10 4.93 -7.12 -3.85
C VAL A 10 4.84 -7.45 -2.36
N ALA A 11 5.76 -8.28 -1.85
CA ALA A 11 5.76 -8.65 -0.45
C ALA A 11 6.01 -7.44 0.46
N VAL A 12 6.90 -6.53 0.06
CA VAL A 12 7.21 -5.32 0.82
C VAL A 12 6.02 -4.36 0.77
N ILE A 13 5.38 -4.22 -0.39
CA ILE A 13 4.17 -3.40 -0.52
C ILE A 13 3.10 -3.90 0.45
N CYS A 14 2.88 -5.20 0.49
CA CYS A 14 1.91 -5.81 1.40
C CYS A 14 2.24 -5.50 2.85
N THR A 15 3.52 -5.61 3.22
CA THR A 15 3.99 -5.28 4.57
C THR A 15 3.70 -3.82 4.92
N ILE A 16 3.97 -2.90 4.00
CA ILE A 16 3.75 -1.47 4.24
C ILE A 16 2.26 -1.17 4.40
N ILE A 17 1.42 -1.75 3.57
CA ILE A 17 -0.03 -1.56 3.67
C ILE A 17 -0.53 -2.03 5.03
N ASN A 18 -0.13 -3.23 5.45
CA ASN A 18 -0.58 -3.79 6.72
C ASN A 18 -0.02 -3.04 7.92
N ASP A 19 1.22 -2.58 7.85
CA ASP A 19 1.80 -1.74 8.90
C ASP A 19 1.05 -0.42 9.02
N SER A 20 0.82 0.25 7.89
CA SER A 20 0.11 1.53 7.87
C SER A 20 -1.32 1.41 8.38
N ALA A 21 -1.97 0.28 8.06
CA ALA A 21 -3.36 0.05 8.45
C ALA A 21 -3.54 0.00 9.97
N GLN A 22 -2.49 -0.33 10.73
CA GLN A 22 -2.56 -0.37 12.19
C GLN A 22 -2.98 1.00 12.77
N ALA A 23 -2.67 2.09 12.07
CA ALA A 23 -3.07 3.42 12.50
C ALA A 23 -4.61 3.59 12.53
N TYR A 24 -5.32 2.75 11.78
CA TYR A 24 -6.77 2.83 11.66
C TYR A 24 -7.49 1.74 12.46
N ARG A 25 -6.75 0.92 13.20
CA ARG A 25 -7.33 -0.23 13.89
C ARG A 25 -8.43 0.16 14.87
N GLY A 26 -8.27 1.27 15.58
CA GLY A 26 -9.27 1.75 16.52
C GLY A 26 -10.39 2.56 15.87
N VAL A 27 -10.24 2.94 14.60
CA VAL A 27 -11.20 3.75 13.86
C VAL A 27 -12.15 2.89 13.04
N ILE A 28 -11.64 1.80 12.46
CA ILE A 28 -12.44 0.87 11.68
C ILE A 28 -13.27 0.01 12.65
N PRO A 29 -14.60 -0.11 12.45
CA PRO A 29 -15.42 -0.95 13.32
C PRO A 29 -14.88 -2.37 13.42
N ALA A 30 -14.93 -2.94 14.63
CA ALA A 30 -14.33 -4.24 14.92
C ALA A 30 -14.87 -5.36 14.02
N ASP A 31 -16.12 -5.27 13.61
CA ASP A 31 -16.74 -6.27 12.74
C ASP A 31 -16.26 -6.17 11.30
N ARG A 32 -15.60 -5.08 10.93
CA ARG A 32 -15.04 -4.86 9.59
C ARG A 32 -13.53 -5.00 9.57
N TRP A 33 -12.90 -5.12 10.73
CA TRP A 33 -11.45 -5.29 10.81
C TRP A 33 -11.10 -6.76 10.68
N HIS A 34 -10.11 -7.08 9.88
CA HIS A 34 -9.54 -8.42 9.79
C HIS A 34 -8.02 -8.36 9.71
N GLU A 35 -7.38 -9.44 10.11
CA GLU A 35 -5.92 -9.56 10.07
C GLU A 35 -5.54 -10.68 9.10
N PRO A 36 -4.67 -10.43 8.13
CA PRO A 36 -4.09 -9.11 7.81
C PRO A 36 -5.11 -8.21 7.14
N TYR A 37 -4.92 -6.90 7.25
CA TYR A 37 -5.78 -5.92 6.61
C TYR A 37 -5.80 -6.12 5.09
N MET A 38 -4.62 -6.33 4.50
CA MET A 38 -4.48 -6.65 3.08
C MET A 38 -3.81 -8.01 2.93
N PRO A 39 -4.58 -9.09 2.66
CA PRO A 39 -3.98 -10.38 2.34
C PRO A 39 -3.14 -10.31 1.07
N LEU A 40 -2.04 -11.05 1.02
CA LEU A 40 -1.13 -11.02 -0.12
C LEU A 40 -1.80 -11.40 -1.43
N ASP A 41 -2.66 -12.40 -1.41
CA ASP A 41 -3.35 -12.85 -2.61
C ASP A 41 -4.33 -11.80 -3.13
N GLU A 42 -4.96 -11.03 -2.23
CA GLU A 42 -5.82 -9.92 -2.63
C GLU A 42 -5.00 -8.83 -3.32
N LEU A 43 -3.83 -8.49 -2.77
CA LEU A 43 -2.94 -7.51 -3.39
C LEU A 43 -2.53 -7.95 -4.80
N LYS A 44 -2.19 -9.24 -4.95
CA LYS A 44 -1.81 -9.78 -6.26
C LYS A 44 -2.97 -9.68 -7.25
N ARG A 45 -4.21 -9.91 -6.80
CA ARG A 45 -5.38 -9.78 -7.65
C ARG A 45 -5.59 -8.33 -8.11
N GLU A 46 -5.39 -7.35 -7.23
CA GLU A 46 -5.52 -5.95 -7.60
C GLU A 46 -4.47 -5.54 -8.62
N ILE A 47 -3.23 -6.00 -8.46
CA ILE A 47 -2.16 -5.72 -9.41
C ILE A 47 -2.49 -6.36 -10.77
N ALA A 48 -3.01 -7.57 -10.77
CA ALA A 48 -3.42 -8.24 -12.00
C ALA A 48 -4.59 -7.52 -12.68
N ALA A 49 -5.42 -6.82 -11.89
CA ALA A 49 -6.55 -6.05 -12.40
C ALA A 49 -6.14 -4.67 -12.92
N GLY A 50 -4.86 -4.29 -12.80
CA GLY A 50 -4.37 -3.06 -13.38
C GLY A 50 -3.89 -2.00 -12.39
N VAL A 51 -3.89 -2.31 -11.10
CA VAL A 51 -3.35 -1.36 -10.11
C VAL A 51 -1.83 -1.36 -10.20
N GLU A 52 -1.23 -0.19 -10.35
CA GLU A 52 0.21 0.02 -10.45
C GLU A 52 0.69 0.73 -9.20
N PHE A 53 1.78 0.26 -8.61
CA PHE A 53 2.31 0.86 -7.39
C PHE A 53 3.56 1.69 -7.66
N LEU A 54 3.57 2.87 -7.07
CA LEU A 54 4.75 3.73 -6.96
C LEU A 54 5.23 3.66 -5.52
N GLY A 55 6.53 3.66 -5.31
CA GLY A 55 7.10 3.59 -3.98
C GLY A 55 8.04 4.75 -3.71
N TYR A 56 8.08 5.20 -2.45
CA TYR A 56 9.09 6.14 -1.99
C TYR A 56 10.21 5.35 -1.35
N GLN A 57 11.38 5.39 -1.99
CA GLN A 57 12.56 4.61 -1.62
C GLN A 57 13.57 5.48 -0.89
N GLU A 58 14.02 5.00 0.29
CA GLU A 58 15.14 5.58 1.01
C GLU A 58 16.24 4.53 1.13
N ASP A 59 17.38 4.88 1.75
CA ASP A 59 18.50 3.96 1.87
C ASP A 59 18.14 2.67 2.61
N THR A 60 17.19 2.76 3.53
CA THR A 60 16.75 1.62 4.33
C THR A 60 15.68 0.78 3.64
N GLY A 61 15.19 1.22 2.47
CA GLY A 61 14.16 0.50 1.73
C GLY A 61 12.93 1.36 1.45
N LEU A 62 11.87 0.72 1.03
CA LEU A 62 10.59 1.40 0.78
C LEU A 62 9.96 1.86 2.09
N VAL A 63 9.55 3.12 2.15
CA VAL A 63 8.86 3.69 3.32
C VAL A 63 7.42 4.05 3.05
N GLY A 64 7.02 4.14 1.80
CA GLY A 64 5.63 4.43 1.45
C GLY A 64 5.30 3.91 0.06
N VAL A 65 4.02 3.70 -0.19
CA VAL A 65 3.53 3.22 -1.49
C VAL A 65 2.22 3.91 -1.85
N MET A 66 2.01 4.06 -3.16
CA MET A 66 0.76 4.59 -3.69
C MET A 66 0.34 3.73 -4.87
N GLY A 67 -0.87 3.19 -4.81
CA GLY A 67 -1.44 2.40 -5.89
C GLY A 67 -2.37 3.24 -6.74
N THR A 68 -2.17 3.22 -8.06
CA THR A 68 -2.99 3.95 -9.00
C THR A 68 -3.59 3.01 -10.01
N GLN A 69 -4.71 3.39 -10.59
CA GLN A 69 -5.36 2.61 -11.63
C GLN A 69 -5.97 3.54 -12.66
N LEU A 70 -5.65 3.30 -13.93
CA LEU A 70 -6.26 4.04 -15.03
C LEU A 70 -7.59 3.38 -15.38
N VAL A 71 -8.68 4.16 -15.24
CA VAL A 71 -10.02 3.69 -15.59
C VAL A 71 -10.57 4.66 -16.62
N LYS A 72 -10.72 4.18 -17.86
CA LYS A 72 -11.04 5.03 -19.01
C LYS A 72 -9.96 6.10 -19.14
N ASP A 73 -10.30 7.37 -19.04
CA ASP A 73 -9.32 8.46 -19.15
C ASP A 73 -8.99 9.08 -17.79
N VAL A 74 -9.35 8.41 -16.69
CA VAL A 74 -9.16 8.95 -15.34
C VAL A 74 -8.19 8.06 -14.57
N MET A 75 -7.16 8.69 -13.98
CA MET A 75 -6.24 7.99 -13.09
C MET A 75 -6.77 8.09 -11.67
N LEU A 76 -7.06 6.94 -11.08
CA LEU A 76 -7.58 6.86 -9.70
C LEU A 76 -6.45 6.49 -8.75
N ILE A 77 -6.43 7.15 -7.59
CA ILE A 77 -5.55 6.74 -6.49
C ILE A 77 -6.34 5.73 -5.66
N ARG A 78 -5.88 4.47 -5.68
CA ARG A 78 -6.58 3.39 -4.98
C ARG A 78 -6.03 3.16 -3.58
N HIS A 79 -4.74 3.41 -3.39
CA HIS A 79 -4.05 3.16 -2.13
C HIS A 79 -2.99 4.22 -1.93
N ALA A 80 -2.80 4.65 -0.67
CA ALA A 80 -1.72 5.56 -0.31
C ALA A 80 -1.35 5.26 1.15
N TYR A 81 -0.19 4.65 1.35
CA TYR A 81 0.23 4.18 2.67
C TYR A 81 1.68 4.55 2.95
N VAL A 82 1.96 4.90 4.21
CA VAL A 82 3.30 5.21 4.70
C VAL A 82 3.52 4.39 5.97
N ARG A 83 4.72 3.84 6.15
CA ARG A 83 5.05 3.09 7.37
C ARG A 83 4.77 3.97 8.59
N MET A 84 4.24 3.37 9.65
CA MET A 84 3.86 4.12 10.85
C MET A 84 5.04 4.89 11.45
N ALA A 85 6.21 4.30 11.44
CA ALA A 85 7.40 4.95 11.98
C ALA A 85 7.74 6.26 11.25
N ARG A 86 7.40 6.35 9.95
CA ARG A 86 7.68 7.53 9.14
C ARG A 86 6.55 8.56 9.21
N ARG A 87 5.34 8.15 9.52
CA ARG A 87 4.21 9.08 9.63
C ARG A 87 4.43 10.15 10.69
N ARG A 88 5.16 9.81 11.76
CA ARG A 88 5.44 10.73 12.85
C ARG A 88 6.42 11.83 12.48
N GLU A 89 7.14 11.66 11.39
CA GLU A 89 8.14 12.63 10.94
C GLU A 89 7.56 13.71 10.05
N GLY A 90 6.37 13.49 9.58
CA GLY A 90 5.84 14.39 8.62
C GLY A 90 4.42 14.62 8.66
#